data_3bbc14151a41a5bc2ca2fe9ce6c18701
#
_entry.id   3bbc14151a41a5bc2ca2fe9ce6c18701
#
_cell.length_a   1.000
_cell.length_b   1.000
_cell.length_c   1.000
_cell.angle_alpha   90.00
_cell.angle_beta   90.00
_cell.angle_gamma   90.00
#
_symmetry.space_group_name_H-M   'P 1'
#
loop_
_entity.id
_entity.type
_entity.pdbx_description
1 polymer ?
#
loop_
_entity_poly.entity_id
_entity_poly.type
_entity_poly.pdbx_seq_one_letter_code
_entity_poly.pdbx_strand_id
1 'polypeptide(L)'
;MESLLYYLIFAFWFVVSLLPLRVLYFFSDLLYFPLYYCIRYRRKVVRRNLVDSFPEKSLEEIVRIEKKFYSYFCDYLMETIKLFTISEKQMRKRMRFEGVEDVKAAFEEGRSCCVYLGHYCNWEWITSLPLHFDKEEVVLGQIYHVLENKTFNDLFVRVRSCLLYTSPSPRDR
;
A
#
# COMPACT_ATOMS: atom_id res chain seq x y z
N MET A 1 11.12 22.84 -7.04
CA MET A 1 10.59 22.64 -8.41
C MET A 1 10.33 21.15 -8.58
N GLU A 2 9.07 20.77 -8.63
CA GLU A 2 8.70 19.40 -8.98
C GLU A 2 9.13 19.15 -10.43
N SER A 3 9.76 18.00 -10.67
CA SER A 3 10.29 17.71 -12.00
C SER A 3 9.13 17.39 -12.96
N LEU A 4 9.29 17.71 -14.25
CA LEU A 4 8.35 17.31 -15.32
C LEU A 4 8.04 15.80 -15.23
N LEU A 5 9.02 14.99 -14.86
CA LEU A 5 8.88 13.56 -14.67
C LEU A 5 7.84 13.22 -13.59
N TYR A 6 7.80 13.98 -12.47
CA TYR A 6 6.77 13.79 -11.43
C TYR A 6 5.36 13.96 -12.00
N TYR A 7 5.11 15.04 -12.74
CA TYR A 7 3.79 15.32 -13.31
C TYR A 7 3.39 14.28 -14.37
N LEU A 8 4.34 13.80 -15.16
CA LEU A 8 4.06 12.75 -16.16
C LEU A 8 3.69 11.43 -15.49
N ILE A 9 4.45 11.00 -14.48
CA ILE A 9 4.14 9.78 -13.73
C ILE A 9 2.82 9.94 -12.97
N PHE A 10 2.62 11.08 -12.32
CA PHE A 10 1.37 11.35 -11.59
C PHE A 10 0.16 11.30 -12.52
N ALA A 11 0.22 11.99 -13.67
CA ALA A 11 -0.87 11.99 -14.64
C ALA A 11 -1.18 10.58 -15.16
N PHE A 12 -0.12 9.80 -15.46
CA PHE A 12 -0.27 8.40 -15.87
C PHE A 12 -0.94 7.56 -14.77
N TRP A 13 -0.44 7.63 -13.54
CA TRP A 13 -1.01 6.87 -12.41
C TRP A 13 -2.45 7.29 -12.14
N PHE A 14 -2.73 8.59 -12.19
CA PHE A 14 -4.09 9.10 -12.00
C PHE A 14 -5.06 8.55 -13.06
N VAL A 15 -4.69 8.62 -14.35
CA VAL A 15 -5.52 8.08 -15.44
C VAL A 15 -5.72 6.56 -15.27
N VAL A 16 -4.68 5.81 -14.96
CA VAL A 16 -4.77 4.38 -14.70
C VAL A 16 -5.68 4.08 -13.50
N SER A 17 -5.60 4.90 -12.45
CA SER A 17 -6.42 4.73 -11.24
C SER A 17 -7.93 4.91 -11.48
N LEU A 18 -8.34 5.59 -12.55
CA LEU A 18 -9.75 5.74 -12.90
C LEU A 18 -10.39 4.41 -13.33
N LEU A 19 -9.59 3.47 -13.80
CA LEU A 19 -10.07 2.17 -14.24
C LEU A 19 -10.71 1.38 -13.08
N PRO A 20 -11.75 0.58 -13.35
CA PRO A 20 -12.28 -0.36 -12.37
C PRO A 20 -11.22 -1.35 -11.89
N LEU A 21 -11.26 -1.76 -10.61
CA LEU A 21 -10.30 -2.73 -10.06
C LEU A 21 -10.22 -4.04 -10.86
N ARG A 22 -11.34 -4.50 -11.43
CA ARG A 22 -11.33 -5.71 -12.29
C ARG A 22 -10.41 -5.55 -13.50
N VAL A 23 -10.40 -4.37 -14.10
CA VAL A 23 -9.52 -4.05 -15.23
C VAL A 23 -8.06 -3.91 -14.77
N LEU A 24 -7.85 -3.32 -13.60
CA LEU A 24 -6.52 -3.23 -13.01
C LEU A 24 -5.93 -4.61 -12.69
N TYR A 25 -6.71 -5.55 -12.19
CA TYR A 25 -6.27 -6.93 -11.97
C TYR A 25 -5.93 -7.66 -13.29
N PHE A 26 -6.66 -7.40 -14.36
CA PHE A 26 -6.27 -7.89 -15.68
C PHE A 26 -4.89 -7.36 -16.09
N PHE A 27 -4.61 -6.08 -15.86
CA PHE A 27 -3.26 -5.52 -16.10
C PHE A 27 -2.21 -6.06 -15.12
N SER A 28 -2.58 -6.39 -13.90
CA SER A 28 -1.72 -7.08 -12.93
C SER A 28 -1.27 -8.44 -13.47
N ASP A 29 -2.20 -9.23 -13.97
CA ASP A 29 -1.90 -10.55 -14.57
C ASP A 29 -0.95 -10.41 -15.77
N LEU A 30 -1.15 -9.41 -16.62
CA LEU A 30 -0.24 -9.11 -17.74
C LEU A 30 1.15 -8.68 -17.25
N LEU A 31 1.23 -7.88 -16.20
CA LEU A 31 2.48 -7.38 -15.61
C LEU A 31 3.29 -8.50 -14.95
N TYR A 32 2.62 -9.52 -14.43
CA TYR A 32 3.28 -10.65 -13.76
C TYR A 32 4.31 -11.33 -14.67
N PHE A 33 3.98 -11.57 -15.94
CA PHE A 33 4.87 -12.28 -16.86
C PHE A 33 6.20 -11.55 -17.07
N PRO A 34 6.25 -10.29 -17.54
CA PRO A 34 7.52 -9.58 -17.72
C PRO A 34 8.25 -9.37 -16.39
N LEU A 35 7.57 -9.11 -15.29
CA LEU A 35 8.20 -8.86 -13.99
C LEU A 35 8.90 -10.12 -13.46
N TYR A 36 8.24 -11.27 -13.55
CA TYR A 36 8.76 -12.52 -13.01
C TYR A 36 9.75 -13.21 -13.95
N TYR A 37 9.45 -13.30 -15.23
CA TYR A 37 10.24 -14.11 -16.17
C TYR A 37 11.32 -13.31 -16.91
N CYS A 38 11.03 -12.06 -17.31
CA CYS A 38 11.94 -11.25 -18.09
C CYS A 38 12.87 -10.40 -17.22
N ILE A 39 12.30 -9.49 -16.42
CA ILE A 39 13.06 -8.56 -15.56
C ILE A 39 13.64 -9.28 -14.35
N ARG A 40 12.93 -10.29 -13.84
CA ARG A 40 13.31 -11.07 -12.64
C ARG A 40 13.56 -10.17 -11.42
N TYR A 41 12.69 -9.15 -11.26
CA TYR A 41 12.85 -8.11 -10.25
C TYR A 41 13.07 -8.70 -8.85
N ARG A 42 14.27 -8.49 -8.28
CA ARG A 42 14.71 -8.96 -6.96
C ARG A 42 14.46 -10.45 -6.67
N ARG A 43 14.31 -11.31 -7.69
CA ARG A 43 13.92 -12.71 -7.54
C ARG A 43 14.88 -13.53 -6.68
N LYS A 44 16.21 -13.23 -6.76
CA LYS A 44 17.21 -13.88 -5.90
C LYS A 44 16.99 -13.57 -4.41
N VAL A 45 16.63 -12.31 -4.10
CA VAL A 45 16.36 -11.87 -2.71
C VAL A 45 15.11 -12.55 -2.18
N VAL A 46 14.01 -12.53 -2.95
CA VAL A 46 12.75 -13.17 -2.57
C VAL A 46 12.96 -14.66 -2.33
N ARG A 47 13.66 -15.36 -3.26
CA ARG A 47 13.96 -16.78 -3.12
C ARG A 47 14.73 -17.09 -1.85
N ARG A 48 15.80 -16.34 -1.58
CA ARG A 48 16.61 -16.52 -0.37
C ARG A 48 15.75 -16.34 0.89
N ASN A 49 14.97 -15.26 0.96
CA ASN A 49 14.12 -14.99 2.11
C ASN A 49 13.08 -16.12 2.32
N LEU A 50 12.53 -16.69 1.24
CA LEU A 50 11.59 -17.81 1.34
C LEU A 50 12.27 -19.07 1.85
N VAL A 51 13.48 -19.40 1.36
CA VAL A 51 14.24 -20.55 1.84
C VAL A 51 14.60 -20.39 3.32
N ASP A 52 15.04 -19.19 3.73
CA ASP A 52 15.41 -18.91 5.11
C ASP A 52 14.18 -18.94 6.05
N SER A 53 13.00 -18.52 5.56
CA SER A 53 11.75 -18.50 6.33
C SER A 53 11.03 -19.85 6.41
N PHE A 54 11.25 -20.72 5.44
CA PHE A 54 10.59 -22.04 5.32
C PHE A 54 11.60 -23.15 5.02
N PRO A 55 12.55 -23.40 5.95
CA PRO A 55 13.63 -24.36 5.72
C PRO A 55 13.13 -25.81 5.55
N GLU A 56 11.92 -26.11 6.02
CA GLU A 56 11.26 -27.40 5.90
C GLU A 56 10.66 -27.68 4.51
N LYS A 57 10.54 -26.65 3.64
CA LYS A 57 9.90 -26.80 2.34
C LYS A 57 10.87 -27.19 1.25
N SER A 58 10.39 -28.02 0.34
CA SER A 58 11.13 -28.37 -0.87
C SER A 58 11.33 -27.16 -1.78
N LEU A 59 12.38 -27.21 -2.61
CA LEU A 59 12.65 -26.13 -3.58
C LEU A 59 11.46 -25.90 -4.53
N GLU A 60 10.74 -26.95 -4.89
CA GLU A 60 9.55 -26.86 -5.73
C GLU A 60 8.43 -26.06 -5.04
N GLU A 61 8.18 -26.32 -3.76
CA GLU A 61 7.22 -25.57 -2.97
C GLU A 61 7.62 -24.10 -2.81
N ILE A 62 8.91 -23.83 -2.55
CA ILE A 62 9.46 -22.47 -2.50
C ILE A 62 9.21 -21.73 -3.81
N VAL A 63 9.48 -22.36 -4.96
CA VAL A 63 9.21 -21.76 -6.28
C VAL A 63 7.73 -21.48 -6.49
N ARG A 64 6.84 -22.37 -6.02
CA ARG A 64 5.39 -22.16 -6.09
C ARG A 64 4.94 -20.98 -5.24
N ILE A 65 5.48 -20.84 -4.02
CA ILE A 65 5.21 -19.69 -3.13
C ILE A 65 5.76 -18.39 -3.77
N GLU A 66 6.98 -18.43 -4.31
CA GLU A 66 7.59 -17.28 -5.01
C GLU A 66 6.70 -16.79 -6.15
N LYS A 67 6.18 -17.69 -6.99
CA LYS A 67 5.27 -17.30 -8.09
C LYS A 67 3.99 -16.65 -7.58
N LYS A 68 3.38 -17.19 -6.51
CA LYS A 68 2.21 -16.58 -5.86
C LYS A 68 2.53 -15.20 -5.29
N PHE A 69 3.70 -15.04 -4.67
CA PHE A 69 4.16 -13.75 -4.17
C PHE A 69 4.22 -12.71 -5.29
N TYR A 70 4.79 -13.05 -6.47
CA TYR A 70 4.87 -12.10 -7.58
C TYR A 70 3.53 -11.77 -8.22
N SER A 71 2.62 -12.74 -8.32
CA SER A 71 1.23 -12.48 -8.72
C SER A 71 0.58 -11.47 -7.76
N TYR A 72 0.65 -11.74 -6.47
CA TYR A 72 0.15 -10.85 -5.44
C TYR A 72 0.85 -9.47 -5.45
N PHE A 73 2.16 -9.44 -5.67
CA PHE A 73 2.91 -8.18 -5.74
C PHE A 73 2.44 -7.28 -6.89
N CYS A 74 2.10 -7.87 -8.04
CA CYS A 74 1.49 -7.12 -9.14
C CYS A 74 0.10 -6.57 -8.78
N ASP A 75 -0.72 -7.36 -8.07
CA ASP A 75 -2.01 -6.89 -7.55
C ASP A 75 -1.82 -5.72 -6.59
N TYR A 76 -0.88 -5.83 -5.65
CA TYR A 76 -0.54 -4.77 -4.71
C TYR A 76 -0.18 -3.46 -5.42
N LEU A 77 0.61 -3.51 -6.51
CA LEU A 77 0.95 -2.32 -7.29
C LEU A 77 -0.30 -1.66 -7.90
N MET A 78 -1.20 -2.45 -8.48
CA MET A 78 -2.44 -1.94 -9.07
C MET A 78 -3.40 -1.38 -8.02
N GLU A 79 -3.50 -2.02 -6.87
CA GLU A 79 -4.31 -1.57 -5.74
C GLU A 79 -3.76 -0.28 -5.12
N THR A 80 -2.43 -0.13 -5.06
CA THR A 80 -1.79 1.11 -4.60
C THR A 80 -2.07 2.27 -5.54
N ILE A 81 -1.98 2.05 -6.86
CA ILE A 81 -2.38 3.06 -7.86
C ILE A 81 -3.86 3.42 -7.70
N LYS A 82 -4.72 2.45 -7.42
CA LYS A 82 -6.17 2.67 -7.23
C LYS A 82 -6.49 3.59 -6.06
N LEU A 83 -5.62 3.73 -5.06
CA LEU A 83 -5.83 4.63 -3.93
C LEU A 83 -6.07 6.08 -4.35
N PHE A 84 -5.56 6.54 -5.49
CA PHE A 84 -5.82 7.90 -5.99
C PHE A 84 -7.29 8.22 -6.22
N THR A 85 -8.10 7.22 -6.60
CA THR A 85 -9.49 7.44 -7.04
C THR A 85 -10.50 6.49 -6.42
N ILE A 86 -10.08 5.67 -5.47
CA ILE A 86 -11.01 4.78 -4.76
C ILE A 86 -11.96 5.61 -3.89
N SER A 87 -13.27 5.37 -4.00
CA SER A 87 -14.23 6.06 -3.15
C SER A 87 -14.27 5.46 -1.75
N GLU A 88 -14.63 6.26 -0.74
CA GLU A 88 -14.85 5.80 0.64
C GLU A 88 -15.77 4.57 0.68
N LYS A 89 -16.87 4.60 -0.08
CA LYS A 89 -17.83 3.47 -0.16
C LYS A 89 -17.17 2.19 -0.67
N GLN A 90 -16.30 2.31 -1.67
CA GLN A 90 -15.58 1.14 -2.20
C GLN A 90 -14.53 0.66 -1.21
N MET A 91 -13.83 1.56 -0.53
CA MET A 91 -12.83 1.22 0.48
C MET A 91 -13.47 0.52 1.67
N ARG A 92 -14.52 1.07 2.28
CA ARG A 92 -15.25 0.46 3.39
C ARG A 92 -15.81 -0.93 3.08
N LYS A 93 -16.15 -1.20 1.81
CA LYS A 93 -16.59 -2.54 1.38
C LYS A 93 -15.45 -3.56 1.36
N ARG A 94 -14.21 -3.11 1.12
CA ARG A 94 -13.04 -3.97 0.89
C ARG A 94 -12.14 -4.11 2.11
N MET A 95 -12.01 -3.06 2.89
CA MET A 95 -11.23 -3.01 4.10
C MET A 95 -12.16 -2.91 5.30
N ARG A 96 -12.04 -3.87 6.22
CA ARG A 96 -12.75 -3.88 7.49
C ARG A 96 -11.73 -3.83 8.62
N PHE A 97 -12.03 -3.07 9.63
CA PHE A 97 -11.25 -2.99 10.86
C PHE A 97 -12.06 -3.58 12.00
N GLU A 98 -11.46 -4.49 12.75
CA GLU A 98 -12.01 -5.04 13.99
C GLU A 98 -11.30 -4.39 15.17
N GLY A 99 -12.01 -4.18 16.28
CA GLY A 99 -11.46 -3.54 17.49
C GLY A 99 -11.33 -2.01 17.39
N VAL A 100 -11.96 -1.36 16.42
CA VAL A 100 -11.97 0.12 16.32
C VAL A 100 -12.58 0.77 17.56
N GLU A 101 -13.50 0.08 18.22
CA GLU A 101 -14.18 0.58 19.41
C GLU A 101 -13.22 0.77 20.61
N ASP A 102 -12.19 -0.08 20.72
CA ASP A 102 -11.15 0.07 21.75
C ASP A 102 -10.33 1.35 21.54
N VAL A 103 -10.06 1.69 20.28
CA VAL A 103 -9.36 2.92 19.92
C VAL A 103 -10.23 4.14 20.18
N LYS A 104 -11.53 4.07 19.87
CA LYS A 104 -12.48 5.15 20.17
C LYS A 104 -12.59 5.39 21.68
N ALA A 105 -12.74 4.34 22.48
CA ALA A 105 -12.78 4.45 23.94
C ALA A 105 -11.52 5.12 24.50
N ALA A 106 -10.33 4.79 23.93
CA ALA A 106 -9.11 5.46 24.34
C ALA A 106 -9.10 6.96 24.01
N PHE A 107 -9.68 7.35 22.87
CA PHE A 107 -9.79 8.77 22.50
C PHE A 107 -10.81 9.52 23.39
N GLU A 108 -11.93 8.91 23.75
CA GLU A 108 -12.90 9.47 24.70
C GLU A 108 -12.27 9.72 26.08
N GLU A 109 -11.30 8.90 26.47
CA GLU A 109 -10.49 9.09 27.69
C GLU A 109 -9.34 10.11 27.50
N GLY A 110 -9.23 10.76 26.35
CA GLY A 110 -8.16 11.73 26.05
C GLY A 110 -6.78 11.09 25.79
N ARG A 111 -6.73 9.77 25.55
CA ARG A 111 -5.47 9.03 25.30
C ARG A 111 -5.16 8.98 23.80
N SER A 112 -3.87 9.08 23.46
CA SER A 112 -3.38 8.83 22.12
C SER A 112 -3.06 7.35 21.91
N CYS A 113 -3.30 6.84 20.69
CA CYS A 113 -3.00 5.47 20.32
C CYS A 113 -1.90 5.39 19.29
N CYS A 114 -1.03 4.39 19.41
CA CYS A 114 -0.04 4.05 18.40
C CYS A 114 -0.36 2.68 17.81
N VAL A 115 -0.59 2.65 16.49
CA VAL A 115 -0.91 1.41 15.78
C VAL A 115 0.36 0.88 15.12
N TYR A 116 0.78 -0.33 15.51
CA TYR A 116 1.86 -1.07 14.87
C TYR A 116 1.28 -2.07 13.88
N LEU A 117 1.77 -2.06 12.66
CA LEU A 117 1.37 -3.03 11.65
C LEU A 117 2.57 -3.64 10.92
N GLY A 118 2.45 -4.89 10.51
CA GLY A 118 3.41 -5.56 9.65
C GLY A 118 3.13 -5.27 8.17
N HIS A 119 4.13 -5.48 7.33
CA HIS A 119 3.98 -5.44 5.87
C HIS A 119 3.30 -6.73 5.38
N TYR A 120 2.03 -6.91 5.75
CA TYR A 120 1.22 -8.07 5.39
C TYR A 120 0.06 -7.63 4.49
N CYS A 121 -0.17 -8.36 3.41
CA CYS A 121 -1.15 -7.98 2.38
C CYS A 121 -0.93 -6.55 1.87
N ASN A 122 -1.99 -5.83 1.50
CA ASN A 122 -1.88 -4.44 1.08
C ASN A 122 -1.93 -3.50 2.29
N TRP A 123 -0.78 -3.34 2.98
CA TRP A 123 -0.66 -2.45 4.14
C TRP A 123 -0.91 -0.98 3.82
N GLU A 124 -0.79 -0.53 2.55
CA GLU A 124 -1.09 0.85 2.17
C GLU A 124 -2.57 1.19 2.42
N TRP A 125 -3.45 0.19 2.44
CA TRP A 125 -4.87 0.41 2.72
C TRP A 125 -5.18 0.74 4.16
N ILE A 126 -4.22 0.65 5.10
CA ILE A 126 -4.35 1.19 6.46
C ILE A 126 -4.69 2.67 6.45
N THR A 127 -4.32 3.39 5.39
CA THR A 127 -4.67 4.80 5.19
C THR A 127 -6.18 5.05 5.15
N SER A 128 -7.00 3.99 5.08
CA SER A 128 -8.46 4.07 5.19
C SER A 128 -8.99 4.03 6.64
N LEU A 129 -8.14 3.77 7.63
CA LEU A 129 -8.53 3.76 9.04
C LEU A 129 -9.24 5.05 9.48
N PRO A 130 -8.82 6.27 9.04
CA PRO A 130 -9.52 7.53 9.37
C PRO A 130 -10.99 7.55 8.99
N LEU A 131 -11.40 6.77 7.99
CA LEU A 131 -12.80 6.72 7.57
C LEU A 131 -13.75 6.20 8.68
N HIS A 132 -13.23 5.54 9.70
CA HIS A 132 -13.99 4.93 10.81
C HIS A 132 -14.11 5.85 12.04
N PHE A 133 -13.53 7.06 11.98
CA PHE A 133 -13.58 8.07 13.04
C PHE A 133 -14.24 9.35 12.53
N ASP A 134 -14.75 10.17 13.45
CA ASP A 134 -15.26 11.48 13.12
C ASP A 134 -14.09 12.43 12.78
N LYS A 135 -14.20 13.08 11.63
CA LYS A 135 -13.11 13.84 11.00
C LYS A 135 -12.63 15.05 11.84
N GLU A 136 -13.48 15.54 12.74
CA GLU A 136 -13.21 16.74 13.53
C GLU A 136 -12.51 16.43 14.86
N GLU A 137 -12.53 15.18 15.31
CA GLU A 137 -12.06 14.79 16.63
C GLU A 137 -10.72 14.09 16.65
N VAL A 138 -10.27 13.52 15.52
CA VAL A 138 -9.12 12.63 15.48
C VAL A 138 -8.08 13.05 14.44
N VAL A 139 -6.85 13.32 14.92
CA VAL A 139 -5.69 13.52 14.04
C VAL A 139 -4.97 12.19 13.87
N LEU A 140 -4.93 11.69 12.64
CA LEU A 140 -4.22 10.47 12.29
C LEU A 140 -2.94 10.80 11.52
N GLY A 141 -1.80 10.45 12.11
CA GLY A 141 -0.47 10.59 11.52
C GLY A 141 0.12 9.24 11.14
N GLN A 142 0.89 9.19 10.07
CA GLN A 142 1.64 8.01 9.66
C GLN A 142 3.14 8.29 9.74
N ILE A 143 3.88 7.45 10.48
CA ILE A 143 5.34 7.46 10.47
C ILE A 143 5.79 6.57 9.31
N TYR A 144 6.58 7.11 8.39
CA TYR A 144 7.11 6.38 7.25
C TYR A 144 8.58 6.70 7.03
N HIS A 145 9.28 5.81 6.34
CA HIS A 145 10.65 6.03 5.91
C HIS A 145 10.64 6.81 4.58
N VAL A 146 11.31 7.96 4.56
CA VAL A 146 11.46 8.78 3.36
C VAL A 146 12.22 8.01 2.29
N LEU A 147 11.69 7.97 1.08
CA LEU A 147 12.32 7.28 -0.05
C LEU A 147 13.48 8.12 -0.61
N GLU A 148 14.58 7.47 -0.98
CA GLU A 148 15.74 8.14 -1.59
C GLU A 148 15.38 8.88 -2.88
N ASN A 149 14.52 8.29 -3.71
CA ASN A 149 14.04 8.94 -4.92
C ASN A 149 12.91 9.91 -4.59
N LYS A 150 13.20 11.22 -4.68
CA LYS A 150 12.26 12.29 -4.36
C LYS A 150 10.93 12.19 -5.15
N THR A 151 10.96 11.89 -6.44
CA THR A 151 9.76 11.77 -7.27
C THR A 151 8.82 10.70 -6.75
N PHE A 152 9.34 9.52 -6.44
CA PHE A 152 8.53 8.44 -5.87
C PHE A 152 8.09 8.75 -4.43
N ASN A 153 8.95 9.39 -3.64
CA ASN A 153 8.57 9.83 -2.31
C ASN A 153 7.34 10.74 -2.35
N ASP A 154 7.38 11.77 -3.17
CA ASP A 154 6.29 12.76 -3.30
C ASP A 154 5.00 12.10 -3.83
N LEU A 155 5.12 11.14 -4.77
CA LEU A 155 3.99 10.35 -5.26
C LEU A 155 3.37 9.49 -4.15
N PHE A 156 4.17 8.80 -3.35
CA PHE A 156 3.66 7.96 -2.25
C PHE A 156 3.04 8.79 -1.13
N VAL A 157 3.63 9.93 -0.77
CA VAL A 157 3.01 10.88 0.17
C VAL A 157 1.63 11.29 -0.34
N ARG A 158 1.51 11.62 -1.62
CA ARG A 158 0.23 12.01 -2.23
C ARG A 158 -0.79 10.86 -2.25
N VAL A 159 -0.37 9.63 -2.59
CA VAL A 159 -1.23 8.44 -2.52
C VAL A 159 -1.79 8.23 -1.12
N ARG A 160 -0.92 8.29 -0.12
CA ARG A 160 -1.30 8.10 1.28
C ARG A 160 -2.22 9.21 1.82
N SER A 161 -2.12 10.41 1.27
CA SER A 161 -2.96 11.55 1.65
C SER A 161 -4.34 11.56 0.99
N CYS A 162 -4.63 10.66 0.04
CA CYS A 162 -5.91 10.65 -0.69
C CYS A 162 -7.12 10.28 0.19
N LEU A 163 -6.92 9.55 1.28
CA LEU A 163 -7.96 9.05 2.19
C LEU A 163 -7.92 9.74 3.57
N LEU A 164 -7.81 11.09 3.59
CA LEU A 164 -7.93 11.89 4.83
C LEU A 164 -6.71 11.92 5.78
N TYR A 165 -5.51 11.58 5.32
CA TYR A 165 -4.32 11.89 6.09
C TYR A 165 -4.02 13.39 6.03
N THR A 166 -4.11 14.07 7.16
CA THR A 166 -4.00 15.53 7.23
C THR A 166 -2.72 16.04 7.88
N SER A 167 -1.85 15.15 8.38
CA SER A 167 -0.65 15.64 9.07
C SER A 167 0.63 15.03 8.50
N PRO A 168 1.61 15.86 8.11
CA PRO A 168 2.97 15.39 7.85
C PRO A 168 3.57 14.81 9.12
N SER A 169 4.42 13.79 8.98
CA SER A 169 5.18 13.23 10.09
C SER A 169 5.98 14.32 10.81
N PRO A 170 6.11 14.29 12.15
CA PRO A 170 6.97 15.23 12.88
C PRO A 170 8.43 15.24 12.43
N ARG A 171 8.88 14.25 11.66
CA ARG A 171 10.22 14.20 11.04
C ARG A 171 10.37 15.06 9.80
N ASP A 172 9.29 15.60 9.27
CA ASP A 172 9.28 16.41 8.02
C ASP A 172 9.38 17.90 8.29
N ARG A 173 9.76 18.29 9.53
CA ARG A 173 10.01 19.68 9.94
C ARG A 173 11.49 19.93 10.14
#